data_81ee165e14ecc8d81ebb2a3dee0d015b
#
_entry.id   81ee165e14ecc8d81ebb2a3dee0d015b
#
_cell.length_a   1.000
_cell.length_b   1.000
_cell.length_c   1.000
_cell.angle_alpha   90.00
_cell.angle_beta   90.00
_cell.angle_gamma   90.00
#
_symmetry.space_group_name_H-M   'P 1'
#
loop_
_entity.id
_entity.type
_entity.pdbx_description
1 polymer ?
#
loop_
_entity_poly.entity_id
_entity_poly.type
_entity_poly.pdbx_seq_one_letter_code
_entity_poly.pdbx_strand_id
1 'polypeptide(L)'
;MNILADILKPDAHSRQNIAVVAHPTPKVLVWPAAMIVWGPGFTTAGHRHHCVQLVMAMRGTLLIRGGSDGQWMRCGAALVRPDAAHEVDARDTTVLIGFVDSESELGAALSERIEGDISCISETQVARWRSALGRMPTEARVARWVRTELLHRRRPVRIHPGVSLVLKHLRDKLGISDDFSLKTLAGISGLSQSRFMHVFTESTGVPLRPYVLWLRLQRACCDLMAGASVTAAAHTAGFSDAAHLTRTFRRMLGLTPTDLALRKRRSHGVSLRSG
;
A
#
# COMPACT_ATOMS: atom_id res chain seq x y z
N MET A 1 -15.70 -7.54 14.35
CA MET A 1 -16.19 -7.15 13.03
C MET A 1 -14.98 -6.78 12.21
N ASN A 2 -14.70 -7.51 11.14
CA ASN A 2 -13.41 -7.45 10.43
C ASN A 2 -13.49 -6.33 9.39
N ILE A 3 -13.01 -5.15 9.73
CA ILE A 3 -13.06 -3.92 8.91
C ILE A 3 -12.34 -4.11 7.55
N LEU A 4 -11.44 -5.08 7.44
CA LEU A 4 -10.68 -5.39 6.22
C LEU A 4 -11.42 -6.32 5.25
N ALA A 5 -12.34 -7.14 5.73
CA ALA A 5 -13.07 -8.09 4.88
C ALA A 5 -14.12 -7.42 3.97
N ASP A 6 -14.60 -6.22 4.34
CA ASP A 6 -15.61 -5.51 3.57
C ASP A 6 -15.04 -4.60 2.45
N ILE A 7 -13.72 -4.39 2.43
CA ILE A 7 -13.08 -3.52 1.42
C ILE A 7 -12.92 -4.22 0.06
N LEU A 8 -12.93 -5.56 0.01
CA LEU A 8 -12.57 -6.34 -1.17
C LEU A 8 -13.64 -7.35 -1.62
N LYS A 9 -14.94 -7.09 -1.36
CA LYS A 9 -15.98 -7.91 -1.99
C LYS A 9 -16.04 -7.57 -3.48
N PRO A 10 -15.67 -8.50 -4.38
CA PRO A 10 -15.91 -8.31 -5.80
C PRO A 10 -17.41 -8.37 -6.06
N ASP A 11 -17.93 -7.44 -6.86
CA ASP A 11 -19.29 -7.49 -7.38
C ASP A 11 -19.54 -8.82 -8.09
N ALA A 12 -20.62 -9.49 -7.70
CA ALA A 12 -20.99 -10.84 -8.12
C ALA A 12 -21.63 -10.85 -9.51
N HIS A 13 -20.95 -10.36 -10.55
CA HIS A 13 -21.40 -10.56 -11.95
C HIS A 13 -20.19 -10.64 -12.88
N SER A 14 -19.57 -11.81 -12.96
CA SER A 14 -18.96 -12.35 -14.19
C SER A 14 -18.35 -13.73 -13.92
N ARG A 15 -19.13 -14.78 -14.09
CA ARG A 15 -18.61 -16.15 -14.23
C ARG A 15 -18.46 -16.43 -15.72
N GLN A 16 -17.25 -16.52 -16.21
CA GLN A 16 -16.93 -17.35 -17.37
C GLN A 16 -15.62 -18.09 -17.13
N ASN A 17 -15.71 -19.42 -17.12
CA ASN A 17 -14.62 -20.36 -17.00
C ASN A 17 -13.68 -20.27 -18.19
N ILE A 18 -12.42 -19.91 -17.95
CA ILE A 18 -11.31 -20.32 -18.81
C ILE A 18 -10.17 -20.70 -17.86
N ALA A 19 -9.73 -21.96 -17.90
CA ALA A 19 -8.58 -22.44 -17.19
C ALA A 19 -7.31 -21.83 -17.84
N VAL A 20 -6.84 -20.72 -17.29
CA VAL A 20 -5.56 -20.13 -17.60
C VAL A 20 -4.64 -20.44 -16.42
N VAL A 21 -3.46 -21.01 -16.70
CA VAL A 21 -2.37 -21.13 -15.73
C VAL A 21 -2.05 -19.72 -15.22
N ALA A 22 -2.60 -19.39 -14.07
CA ALA A 22 -2.55 -18.06 -13.50
C ALA A 22 -1.15 -17.81 -12.92
N HIS A 23 -0.35 -16.99 -13.57
CA HIS A 23 0.67 -16.24 -12.86
C HIS A 23 -0.03 -15.44 -11.73
N PRO A 24 0.44 -15.51 -10.49
CA PRO A 24 -0.25 -14.85 -9.38
C PRO A 24 -0.29 -13.35 -9.64
N THR A 25 -1.49 -12.84 -9.89
CA THR A 25 -1.72 -11.39 -9.94
C THR A 25 -1.26 -10.79 -8.61
N PRO A 26 -0.54 -9.64 -8.65
CA PRO A 26 -0.17 -8.95 -7.42
C PRO A 26 -1.41 -8.69 -6.57
N LYS A 27 -1.33 -9.03 -5.29
CA LYS A 27 -2.40 -8.73 -4.34
C LYS A 27 -2.06 -7.42 -3.65
N VAL A 28 -3.05 -6.57 -3.51
CA VAL A 28 -2.92 -5.27 -2.84
C VAL A 28 -3.77 -5.30 -1.59
N LEU A 29 -3.16 -5.02 -0.45
CA LEU A 29 -3.83 -4.81 0.81
C LEU A 29 -3.65 -3.36 1.21
N VAL A 30 -4.73 -2.80 1.67
CA VAL A 30 -4.78 -1.45 2.13
C VAL A 30 -4.96 -1.42 3.64
N TRP A 31 -4.06 -0.74 4.28
CA TRP A 31 -4.08 -0.40 5.69
C TRP A 31 -4.27 1.12 5.83
N PRO A 32 -4.91 1.63 6.91
CA PRO A 32 -4.85 3.06 7.16
C PRO A 32 -3.41 3.56 7.08
N ALA A 33 -3.15 4.51 6.18
CA ALA A 33 -1.82 5.05 5.89
C ALA A 33 -0.77 4.08 5.31
N ALA A 34 -1.16 2.91 4.81
CA ALA A 34 -0.23 2.03 4.15
C ALA A 34 -0.87 1.31 2.95
N MET A 35 -0.08 1.02 1.95
CA MET A 35 -0.41 0.12 0.87
C MET A 35 0.60 -1.02 0.87
N ILE A 36 0.12 -2.24 1.03
CA ILE A 36 0.96 -3.44 1.01
C ILE A 36 0.63 -4.24 -0.24
N VAL A 37 1.66 -4.48 -1.04
CA VAL A 37 1.57 -5.24 -2.29
C VAL A 37 2.42 -6.48 -2.16
N TRP A 38 1.93 -7.65 -2.54
CA TRP A 38 2.75 -8.84 -2.67
C TRP A 38 2.48 -9.55 -3.99
N GLY A 39 3.53 -10.06 -4.58
CA GLY A 39 3.49 -10.68 -5.90
C GLY A 39 4.87 -11.04 -6.42
N PRO A 40 4.99 -11.31 -7.73
CA PRO A 40 6.28 -11.54 -8.36
C PRO A 40 7.26 -10.40 -8.10
N GLY A 41 8.54 -10.74 -7.94
CA GLY A 41 9.58 -9.75 -7.78
C GLY A 41 9.83 -8.94 -9.04
N PHE A 42 10.63 -7.90 -8.91
CA PHE A 42 10.87 -6.88 -9.94
C PHE A 42 12.23 -6.22 -9.74
N THR A 43 12.62 -5.41 -10.71
CA THR A 43 13.73 -4.46 -10.60
C THR A 43 13.20 -3.04 -10.69
N THR A 44 13.83 -2.12 -9.98
CA THR A 44 13.60 -0.69 -10.14
C THR A 44 14.88 -0.01 -10.60
N ALA A 45 14.73 1.03 -11.41
CA ALA A 45 15.78 2.03 -11.57
C ALA A 45 15.84 2.92 -10.33
N GLY A 46 16.88 3.75 -10.21
CA GLY A 46 17.01 4.71 -9.13
C GLY A 46 15.79 5.63 -9.02
N HIS A 47 15.17 5.65 -7.85
CA HIS A 47 14.00 6.46 -7.57
C HIS A 47 13.94 6.84 -6.09
N ARG A 48 13.01 7.72 -5.77
CA ARG A 48 12.67 8.14 -4.40
C ARG A 48 11.17 8.33 -4.25
N HIS A 49 10.68 8.24 -3.05
CA HIS A 49 9.28 8.49 -2.71
C HIS A 49 9.15 8.95 -1.25
N HIS A 50 8.06 9.65 -0.96
CA HIS A 50 7.84 10.28 0.36
C HIS A 50 7.34 9.31 1.45
N CYS A 51 7.19 8.04 1.14
CA CYS A 51 6.77 7.01 2.08
C CYS A 51 7.99 6.33 2.73
N VAL A 52 7.81 5.82 3.93
CA VAL A 52 8.67 4.74 4.42
C VAL A 52 8.37 3.51 3.59
N GLN A 53 9.38 2.90 2.98
CA GLN A 53 9.20 1.64 2.28
C GLN A 53 9.75 0.48 3.09
N LEU A 54 8.95 -0.56 3.19
CA LEU A 54 9.40 -1.89 3.56
C LEU A 54 9.41 -2.75 2.30
N VAL A 55 10.53 -3.37 1.99
CA VAL A 55 10.63 -4.40 0.95
C VAL A 55 11.14 -5.69 1.56
N MET A 56 10.46 -6.81 1.28
CA MET A 56 10.82 -8.12 1.83
C MET A 56 10.70 -9.20 0.76
N ALA A 57 11.76 -9.97 0.56
CA ALA A 57 11.71 -11.21 -0.18
C ALA A 57 10.94 -12.26 0.63
N MET A 58 9.90 -12.85 0.05
CA MET A 58 9.12 -13.91 0.76
C MET A 58 9.89 -15.22 0.83
N ARG A 59 10.93 -15.38 -0.02
CA ARG A 59 11.92 -16.47 0.02
C ARG A 59 13.27 -15.93 -0.42
N GLY A 60 14.34 -16.53 0.08
CA GLY A 60 15.70 -16.11 -0.29
C GLY A 60 15.99 -14.67 0.08
N THR A 61 16.62 -13.95 -0.79
CA THR A 61 17.09 -12.57 -0.57
C THR A 61 16.73 -11.67 -1.76
N LEU A 62 16.84 -10.39 -1.56
CA LEU A 62 16.82 -9.36 -2.59
C LEU A 62 18.14 -8.56 -2.54
N LEU A 63 18.36 -7.75 -3.54
CA LEU A 63 19.44 -6.78 -3.58
C LEU A 63 18.83 -5.38 -3.49
N ILE A 64 19.47 -4.51 -2.71
CA ILE A 64 19.07 -3.12 -2.56
C ILE A 64 20.32 -2.24 -2.48
N ARG A 65 20.28 -1.03 -3.04
CA ARG A 65 21.33 -0.03 -2.89
C ARG A 65 20.76 1.37 -2.72
N GLY A 66 21.54 2.25 -2.08
CA GLY A 66 21.23 3.67 -1.96
C GLY A 66 21.81 4.45 -3.13
N GLY A 67 21.00 5.20 -3.86
CA GLY A 67 21.44 5.95 -5.02
C GLY A 67 22.04 5.10 -6.14
N SER A 68 22.54 5.76 -7.21
CA SER A 68 23.17 5.08 -8.35
C SER A 68 24.57 4.53 -8.02
N ASP A 69 25.24 5.14 -7.06
CA ASP A 69 26.66 4.88 -6.75
C ASP A 69 26.84 4.02 -5.50
N GLY A 70 25.73 3.69 -4.81
CA GLY A 70 25.73 2.84 -3.62
C GLY A 70 26.11 1.39 -3.93
N GLN A 71 26.76 0.73 -2.98
CA GLN A 71 27.00 -0.71 -3.08
C GLN A 71 25.71 -1.52 -2.91
N TRP A 72 25.59 -2.59 -3.68
CA TRP A 72 24.48 -3.52 -3.53
C TRP A 72 24.60 -4.32 -2.23
N MET A 73 23.58 -4.19 -1.39
CA MET A 73 23.41 -4.97 -0.17
C MET A 73 22.45 -6.12 -0.43
N ARG A 74 22.83 -7.33 -0.01
CA ARG A 74 21.97 -8.52 -0.07
C ARG A 74 21.31 -8.75 1.27
N CYS A 75 19.97 -8.79 1.30
CA CYS A 75 19.21 -8.98 2.54
C CYS A 75 17.87 -9.69 2.29
N GLY A 76 17.28 -10.21 3.35
CA GLY A 76 15.94 -10.81 3.29
C GLY A 76 14.83 -9.77 3.30
N ALA A 77 15.07 -8.62 3.95
CA ALA A 77 14.18 -7.46 3.95
C ALA A 77 14.95 -6.17 4.25
N ALA A 78 14.43 -5.05 3.78
CA ALA A 78 14.98 -3.72 4.06
C ALA A 78 13.88 -2.70 4.33
N LEU A 79 14.23 -1.70 5.13
CA LEU A 79 13.48 -0.45 5.29
C LEU A 79 14.23 0.67 4.58
N VAL A 80 13.48 1.52 3.89
CA VAL A 80 13.99 2.70 3.18
C VAL A 80 13.34 3.94 3.78
N ARG A 81 14.16 4.93 4.11
CA ARG A 81 13.71 6.21 4.64
C ARG A 81 12.93 7.01 3.57
N PRO A 82 11.95 7.84 3.98
CA PRO A 82 11.31 8.79 3.07
C PRO A 82 12.35 9.63 2.32
N ASP A 83 12.09 9.84 1.03
CA ASP A 83 12.91 10.63 0.12
C ASP A 83 14.34 10.13 -0.13
N ALA A 84 14.74 9.00 0.44
CA ALA A 84 16.03 8.36 0.15
C ALA A 84 16.03 7.76 -1.26
N ALA A 85 17.06 8.09 -2.04
CA ALA A 85 17.25 7.51 -3.37
C ALA A 85 17.69 6.05 -3.23
N HIS A 86 17.02 5.14 -3.94
CA HIS A 86 17.33 3.71 -3.86
C HIS A 86 16.97 2.94 -5.13
N GLU A 87 17.54 1.76 -5.25
CA GLU A 87 17.24 0.77 -6.29
C GLU A 87 17.04 -0.59 -5.63
N VAL A 88 16.13 -1.39 -6.19
CA VAL A 88 15.82 -2.76 -5.72
C VAL A 88 15.92 -3.73 -6.88
N ASP A 89 16.58 -4.87 -6.66
CA ASP A 89 16.52 -6.03 -7.51
C ASP A 89 16.04 -7.25 -6.73
N ALA A 90 14.83 -7.67 -7.03
CA ALA A 90 14.14 -8.78 -6.38
C ALA A 90 13.47 -9.71 -7.40
N ARG A 91 13.98 -9.73 -8.67
CA ARG A 91 13.35 -10.44 -9.79
C ARG A 91 13.20 -11.94 -9.57
N ASP A 92 14.08 -12.54 -8.79
CA ASP A 92 14.15 -13.99 -8.59
C ASP A 92 13.35 -14.49 -7.37
N THR A 93 12.49 -13.64 -6.80
CA THR A 93 11.69 -13.99 -5.63
C THR A 93 10.27 -13.43 -5.71
N THR A 94 9.41 -13.88 -4.80
CA THR A 94 8.15 -13.19 -4.51
C THR A 94 8.44 -12.13 -3.45
N VAL A 95 7.89 -10.95 -3.61
CA VAL A 95 8.11 -9.82 -2.69
C VAL A 95 6.82 -9.40 -1.99
N LEU A 96 6.99 -8.88 -0.79
CA LEU A 96 6.03 -8.04 -0.10
C LEU A 96 6.62 -6.64 -0.01
N ILE A 97 5.88 -5.64 -0.46
CA ILE A 97 6.26 -4.23 -0.38
C ILE A 97 5.21 -3.50 0.42
N GLY A 98 5.64 -2.73 1.40
CA GLY A 98 4.81 -1.79 2.13
C GLY A 98 5.23 -0.37 1.80
N PHE A 99 4.31 0.45 1.30
CA PHE A 99 4.45 1.90 1.23
C PHE A 99 3.65 2.47 2.40
N VAL A 100 4.34 3.12 3.33
CA VAL A 100 3.75 3.58 4.58
C VAL A 100 3.90 5.09 4.67
N ASP A 101 2.80 5.78 4.97
CA ASP A 101 2.82 7.23 5.20
C ASP A 101 3.76 7.54 6.37
N SER A 102 4.77 8.39 6.11
CA SER A 102 5.79 8.76 7.08
C SER A 102 5.23 9.51 8.31
N GLU A 103 4.10 10.19 8.15
CA GLU A 103 3.42 10.94 9.22
C GLU A 103 2.47 10.06 10.06
N SER A 104 2.31 8.79 9.68
CA SER A 104 1.48 7.85 10.42
C SER A 104 2.21 7.24 11.60
N GLU A 105 1.45 6.72 12.56
CA GLU A 105 2.03 5.95 13.68
C GLU A 105 2.88 4.77 13.21
N LEU A 106 2.43 4.06 12.15
CA LEU A 106 3.20 2.98 11.57
C LEU A 106 4.48 3.49 10.90
N GLY A 107 4.39 4.63 10.19
CA GLY A 107 5.53 5.27 9.56
C GLY A 107 6.57 5.73 10.57
N ALA A 108 6.14 6.36 11.66
CA ALA A 108 7.01 6.74 12.77
C ALA A 108 7.71 5.52 13.38
N ALA A 109 6.96 4.46 13.72
CA ALA A 109 7.50 3.24 14.30
C ALA A 109 8.49 2.50 13.38
N LEU A 110 8.31 2.59 12.07
CA LEU A 110 9.26 2.03 11.11
C LEU A 110 10.48 2.95 10.94
N SER A 111 10.28 4.27 10.92
CA SER A 111 11.38 5.24 10.79
C SER A 111 12.39 5.16 11.93
N GLU A 112 11.93 4.88 13.15
CA GLU A 112 12.79 4.66 14.32
C GLU A 112 13.75 3.47 14.16
N ARG A 113 13.47 2.55 13.24
CA ARG A 113 14.30 1.36 12.96
C ARG A 113 15.26 1.56 11.80
N ILE A 114 15.27 2.75 11.19
CA ILE A 114 16.10 3.03 10.03
C ILE A 114 17.34 3.81 10.46
N GLU A 115 18.49 3.15 10.35
CA GLU A 115 19.79 3.78 10.46
C GLU A 115 20.26 4.20 9.06
N GLY A 116 20.56 5.52 8.88
CA GLY A 116 20.89 6.08 7.56
C GLY A 116 19.68 6.13 6.61
N ASP A 117 19.90 5.89 5.34
CA ASP A 117 18.88 5.92 4.29
C ASP A 117 18.17 4.57 4.08
N ILE A 118 18.91 3.47 4.28
CA ILE A 118 18.45 2.10 4.10
C ILE A 118 18.99 1.22 5.23
N SER A 119 18.10 0.47 5.87
CA SER A 119 18.47 -0.51 6.89
C SER A 119 18.01 -1.91 6.48
N CYS A 120 18.97 -2.84 6.39
CA CYS A 120 18.66 -4.25 6.23
C CYS A 120 18.14 -4.82 7.56
N ILE A 121 17.08 -5.60 7.48
CA ILE A 121 16.49 -6.27 8.64
C ILE A 121 17.26 -7.55 8.95
N SER A 122 17.49 -7.83 10.22
CA SER A 122 18.22 -9.05 10.64
C SER A 122 17.53 -10.31 10.14
N GLU A 123 18.30 -11.33 9.80
CA GLU A 123 17.78 -12.60 9.28
C GLU A 123 16.81 -13.27 10.28
N THR A 124 17.08 -13.17 11.57
CA THR A 124 16.19 -13.67 12.64
C THR A 124 14.81 -12.98 12.59
N GLN A 125 14.79 -11.66 12.39
CA GLN A 125 13.54 -10.90 12.28
C GLN A 125 12.80 -11.23 10.98
N VAL A 126 13.52 -11.35 9.86
CA VAL A 126 12.95 -11.75 8.57
C VAL A 126 12.32 -13.15 8.65
N ALA A 127 13.00 -14.11 9.27
CA ALA A 127 12.47 -15.45 9.46
C ALA A 127 11.17 -15.44 10.28
N ARG A 128 11.12 -14.65 11.35
CA ARG A 128 9.92 -14.45 12.16
C ARG A 128 8.78 -13.85 11.35
N TRP A 129 9.04 -12.80 10.56
CA TRP A 129 8.05 -12.16 9.71
C TRP A 129 7.49 -13.12 8.64
N ARG A 130 8.37 -13.88 7.98
CA ARG A 130 7.97 -14.90 7.00
C ARG A 130 7.09 -15.97 7.62
N SER A 131 7.43 -16.42 8.83
CA SER A 131 6.61 -17.39 9.59
C SER A 131 5.22 -16.85 9.90
N ALA A 132 5.12 -15.59 10.37
CA ALA A 132 3.85 -14.94 10.68
C ALA A 132 2.96 -14.77 9.45
N LEU A 133 3.55 -14.39 8.31
CA LEU A 133 2.83 -14.14 7.05
C LEU A 133 2.49 -15.44 6.31
N GLY A 134 3.35 -16.46 6.39
CA GLY A 134 3.23 -17.68 5.62
C GLY A 134 3.59 -17.50 4.14
N ARG A 135 3.51 -18.57 3.35
CA ARG A 135 3.90 -18.55 1.92
C ARG A 135 2.97 -17.73 1.03
N MET A 136 1.69 -17.69 1.40
CA MET A 136 0.63 -16.94 0.71
C MET A 136 -0.10 -16.08 1.75
N PRO A 137 0.34 -14.83 1.96
CA PRO A 137 -0.27 -13.97 2.96
C PRO A 137 -1.75 -13.75 2.69
N THR A 138 -2.57 -13.91 3.71
CA THR A 138 -3.97 -13.48 3.71
C THR A 138 -4.07 -12.10 4.36
N GLU A 139 -5.13 -11.37 4.06
CA GLU A 139 -5.38 -10.05 4.69
C GLU A 139 -5.32 -10.12 6.21
N ALA A 140 -5.96 -11.13 6.80
CA ALA A 140 -5.99 -11.31 8.24
C ALA A 140 -4.58 -11.56 8.83
N ARG A 141 -3.72 -12.30 8.12
CA ARG A 141 -2.32 -12.52 8.52
C ARG A 141 -1.50 -11.24 8.41
N VAL A 142 -1.64 -10.50 7.30
CA VAL A 142 -0.95 -9.22 7.11
C VAL A 142 -1.40 -8.22 8.17
N ALA A 143 -2.70 -8.10 8.43
CA ALA A 143 -3.23 -7.22 9.47
C ALA A 143 -2.72 -7.57 10.88
N ARG A 144 -2.64 -8.86 11.19
CA ARG A 144 -2.05 -9.33 12.44
C ARG A 144 -0.57 -8.98 12.50
N TRP A 145 0.17 -9.29 11.46
CA TRP A 145 1.61 -9.04 11.37
C TRP A 145 1.95 -7.55 11.52
N VAL A 146 1.25 -6.65 10.83
CA VAL A 146 1.42 -5.20 11.00
C VAL A 146 1.25 -4.81 12.47
N ARG A 147 0.19 -5.30 13.11
CA ARG A 147 -0.12 -4.96 14.49
C ARG A 147 0.91 -5.50 15.48
N THR A 148 1.33 -6.77 15.33
CA THR A 148 2.18 -7.45 16.32
C THR A 148 3.66 -7.26 16.08
N GLU A 149 4.09 -7.17 14.81
CA GLU A 149 5.51 -7.14 14.43
C GLU A 149 6.00 -5.74 14.06
N LEU A 150 5.14 -4.90 13.47
CA LEU A 150 5.54 -3.56 13.09
C LEU A 150 5.17 -2.52 14.14
N LEU A 151 3.95 -2.54 14.65
CA LEU A 151 3.48 -1.61 15.70
C LEU A 151 3.70 -2.12 17.13
N HIS A 152 4.10 -3.38 17.31
CA HIS A 152 4.22 -4.01 18.63
C HIS A 152 2.96 -3.91 19.52
N ARG A 153 1.80 -3.77 18.91
CA ARG A 153 0.52 -3.67 19.61
C ARG A 153 -0.09 -5.06 19.83
N ARG A 154 -0.28 -5.43 21.09
CA ARG A 154 -0.95 -6.70 21.46
C ARG A 154 -2.48 -6.59 21.40
N ARG A 155 -3.05 -5.40 21.53
CA ARG A 155 -4.51 -5.17 21.53
C ARG A 155 -4.96 -4.40 20.30
N PRO A 156 -6.16 -4.70 19.75
CA PRO A 156 -6.74 -3.89 18.68
C PRO A 156 -6.97 -2.45 19.15
N VAL A 157 -6.75 -1.49 18.27
CA VAL A 157 -7.14 -0.09 18.54
C VAL A 157 -8.66 -0.03 18.64
N ARG A 158 -9.17 0.61 19.67
CA ARG A 158 -10.62 0.92 19.76
C ARG A 158 -10.91 2.10 18.86
N ILE A 159 -11.65 1.85 17.79
CA ILE A 159 -12.12 2.91 16.90
C ILE A 159 -13.34 3.56 17.56
N HIS A 160 -13.32 4.90 17.68
CA HIS A 160 -14.46 5.65 18.16
C HIS A 160 -15.70 5.40 17.27
N PRO A 161 -16.91 5.18 17.83
CA PRO A 161 -18.11 4.89 17.03
C PRO A 161 -18.38 5.90 15.92
N GLY A 162 -18.28 7.20 16.20
CA GLY A 162 -18.43 8.26 15.20
C GLY A 162 -17.38 8.18 14.08
N VAL A 163 -16.13 7.80 14.41
CA VAL A 163 -15.09 7.57 13.40
C VAL A 163 -15.42 6.34 12.55
N SER A 164 -15.96 5.28 13.14
CA SER A 164 -16.40 4.09 12.38
C SER A 164 -17.46 4.43 11.32
N LEU A 165 -18.40 5.33 11.64
CA LEU A 165 -19.39 5.83 10.67
C LEU A 165 -18.74 6.60 9.53
N VAL A 166 -17.77 7.47 9.84
CA VAL A 166 -17.01 8.22 8.83
C VAL A 166 -16.19 7.29 7.95
N LEU A 167 -15.51 6.31 8.53
CA LEU A 167 -14.72 5.32 7.77
C LEU A 167 -15.60 4.51 6.80
N LYS A 168 -16.80 4.16 7.22
CA LYS A 168 -17.80 3.52 6.35
C LYS A 168 -18.20 4.46 5.22
N HIS A 169 -18.59 5.70 5.54
CA HIS A 169 -18.98 6.71 4.55
C HIS A 169 -17.88 6.97 3.52
N LEU A 170 -16.64 7.15 3.96
CA LEU A 170 -15.49 7.34 3.06
C LEU A 170 -15.29 6.17 2.09
N ARG A 171 -15.49 4.92 2.53
CA ARG A 171 -15.39 3.73 1.68
C ARG A 171 -16.53 3.65 0.66
N ASP A 172 -17.76 3.86 1.13
CA ASP A 172 -18.96 3.67 0.32
C ASP A 172 -19.08 4.77 -0.77
N LYS A 173 -18.50 5.94 -0.51
CA LYS A 173 -18.64 7.14 -1.34
C LYS A 173 -17.38 7.55 -2.10
N LEU A 174 -16.27 6.86 -1.92
CA LEU A 174 -15.04 7.19 -2.60
C LEU A 174 -15.18 7.10 -4.12
N GLY A 175 -14.90 8.20 -4.83
CA GLY A 175 -15.02 8.32 -6.29
C GLY A 175 -16.40 8.76 -6.78
N ILE A 176 -17.38 8.92 -5.89
CA ILE A 176 -18.61 9.66 -6.17
C ILE A 176 -18.34 11.11 -5.72
N SER A 177 -18.90 12.08 -6.42
CA SER A 177 -18.71 13.53 -6.16
C SER A 177 -19.24 13.98 -4.79
N ASP A 178 -18.75 13.38 -3.73
CA ASP A 178 -19.18 13.67 -2.36
C ASP A 178 -18.27 14.69 -1.68
N ASP A 179 -18.88 15.49 -0.82
CA ASP A 179 -18.19 16.45 0.03
C ASP A 179 -17.50 15.74 1.20
N PHE A 180 -16.22 15.48 1.06
CA PHE A 180 -15.35 15.00 2.15
C PHE A 180 -14.75 16.14 2.97
N SER A 181 -15.45 17.28 3.04
CA SER A 181 -15.03 18.39 3.89
C SER A 181 -15.02 18.00 5.36
N LEU A 182 -14.14 18.65 6.12
CA LEU A 182 -14.06 18.44 7.57
C LEU A 182 -15.43 18.68 8.24
N LYS A 183 -16.20 19.67 7.77
CA LYS A 183 -17.52 19.98 8.27
C LYS A 183 -18.49 18.80 8.10
N THR A 184 -18.57 18.25 6.90
CA THR A 184 -19.45 17.11 6.58
C THR A 184 -19.07 15.87 7.39
N LEU A 185 -17.78 15.53 7.42
CA LEU A 185 -17.31 14.32 8.12
C LEU A 185 -17.44 14.45 9.64
N ALA A 186 -17.22 15.63 10.21
CA ALA A 186 -17.47 15.89 11.61
C ALA A 186 -18.98 15.75 11.94
N GLY A 187 -19.86 16.25 11.07
CA GLY A 187 -21.30 16.07 11.19
C GLY A 187 -21.72 14.61 11.23
N ILE A 188 -21.18 13.77 10.33
CA ILE A 188 -21.43 12.31 10.30
C ILE A 188 -20.96 11.65 11.60
N SER A 189 -19.83 12.10 12.16
CA SER A 189 -19.29 11.54 13.41
C SER A 189 -20.05 11.94 14.66
N GLY A 190 -20.90 12.97 14.58
CA GLY A 190 -21.56 13.58 15.75
C GLY A 190 -20.62 14.38 16.66
N LEU A 191 -19.44 14.77 16.16
CA LEU A 191 -18.42 15.50 16.90
C LEU A 191 -18.21 16.92 16.34
N SER A 192 -17.70 17.84 17.16
CA SER A 192 -17.17 19.10 16.64
C SER A 192 -15.95 18.86 15.73
N GLN A 193 -15.68 19.77 14.80
CA GLN A 193 -14.57 19.60 13.84
C GLN A 193 -13.21 19.37 14.53
N SER A 194 -12.92 20.15 15.58
CA SER A 194 -11.67 20.00 16.34
C SER A 194 -11.60 18.65 17.05
N ARG A 195 -12.66 18.24 17.73
CA ARG A 195 -12.72 16.94 18.41
C ARG A 195 -12.66 15.80 17.44
N PHE A 196 -13.33 15.90 16.28
CA PHE A 196 -13.29 14.90 15.23
C PHE A 196 -11.88 14.68 14.70
N MET A 197 -11.12 15.73 14.36
CA MET A 197 -9.74 15.60 13.88
C MET A 197 -8.86 14.84 14.87
N HIS A 198 -8.97 15.19 16.16
CA HIS A 198 -8.20 14.54 17.23
C HIS A 198 -8.56 13.05 17.35
N VAL A 199 -9.85 12.76 17.52
CA VAL A 199 -10.36 11.39 17.70
C VAL A 199 -10.18 10.54 16.46
N PHE A 200 -10.24 11.15 15.26
CA PHE A 200 -9.94 10.46 14.00
C PHE A 200 -8.50 9.98 13.96
N THR A 201 -7.55 10.90 14.25
CA THR A 201 -6.11 10.54 14.26
C THR A 201 -5.81 9.50 15.35
N GLU A 202 -6.37 9.64 16.54
CA GLU A 202 -6.23 8.66 17.63
C GLU A 202 -6.78 7.27 17.23
N SER A 203 -7.92 7.22 16.54
CA SER A 203 -8.56 5.98 16.10
C SER A 203 -7.87 5.31 14.90
N THR A 204 -7.27 6.08 14.00
CA THR A 204 -6.73 5.57 12.72
C THR A 204 -5.21 5.56 12.69
N GLY A 205 -4.55 6.32 13.57
CA GLY A 205 -3.11 6.55 13.56
C GLY A 205 -2.64 7.50 12.44
N VAL A 206 -3.57 8.19 11.77
CA VAL A 206 -3.29 9.05 10.61
C VAL A 206 -4.22 10.26 10.60
N PRO A 207 -3.73 11.47 10.29
CA PRO A 207 -4.61 12.61 10.06
C PRO A 207 -5.57 12.39 8.88
N LEU A 208 -6.72 13.05 8.90
CA LEU A 208 -7.81 12.85 7.93
C LEU A 208 -7.36 13.08 6.45
N ARG A 209 -6.61 14.15 6.18
CA ARG A 209 -6.20 14.50 4.80
C ARG A 209 -5.28 13.44 4.18
N PRO A 210 -4.18 13.01 4.82
CA PRO A 210 -3.39 11.88 4.37
C PRO A 210 -4.22 10.60 4.21
N TYR A 211 -5.12 10.30 5.15
CA TYR A 211 -5.99 9.14 5.07
C TYR A 211 -6.84 9.12 3.79
N VAL A 212 -7.52 10.24 3.48
CA VAL A 212 -8.33 10.38 2.25
C VAL A 212 -7.46 10.27 1.00
N LEU A 213 -6.25 10.86 1.01
CA LEU A 213 -5.31 10.76 -0.11
C LEU A 213 -4.91 9.31 -0.37
N TRP A 214 -4.63 8.53 0.68
CA TRP A 214 -4.32 7.12 0.56
C TRP A 214 -5.50 6.31 -0.01
N LEU A 215 -6.73 6.56 0.43
CA LEU A 215 -7.92 5.93 -0.14
C LEU A 215 -8.04 6.22 -1.65
N ARG A 216 -7.82 7.47 -2.06
CA ARG A 216 -7.84 7.86 -3.48
C ARG A 216 -6.76 7.15 -4.29
N LEU A 217 -5.53 7.09 -3.76
CA LEU A 217 -4.43 6.36 -4.42
C LEU A 217 -4.77 4.88 -4.62
N GLN A 218 -5.36 4.26 -3.61
CA GLN A 218 -5.78 2.86 -3.65
C GLN A 218 -6.82 2.62 -4.73
N ARG A 219 -7.86 3.47 -4.78
CA ARG A 219 -8.89 3.38 -5.80
C ARG A 219 -8.28 3.51 -7.19
N ALA A 220 -7.42 4.50 -7.40
CA ALA A 220 -6.71 4.67 -8.66
C ALA A 220 -5.86 3.45 -9.03
N CYS A 221 -5.13 2.85 -8.05
CA CYS A 221 -4.39 1.60 -8.28
C CYS A 221 -5.31 0.47 -8.74
N CYS A 222 -6.44 0.26 -8.05
CA CYS A 222 -7.40 -0.79 -8.42
C CYS A 222 -7.95 -0.58 -9.84
N ASP A 223 -8.35 0.64 -10.17
CA ASP A 223 -8.91 0.98 -11.49
C ASP A 223 -7.86 0.80 -12.61
N LEU A 224 -6.62 1.24 -12.39
CA LEU A 224 -5.50 1.03 -13.33
C LEU A 224 -5.19 -0.46 -13.51
N MET A 225 -5.20 -1.21 -12.42
CA MET A 225 -5.03 -2.68 -12.48
C MET A 225 -6.23 -3.37 -13.12
N ALA A 226 -7.42 -2.82 -13.08
CA ALA A 226 -8.58 -3.28 -13.83
C ALA A 226 -8.49 -2.93 -15.33
N GLY A 227 -7.59 -2.04 -15.73
CA GLY A 227 -7.34 -1.65 -17.12
C GLY A 227 -7.91 -0.28 -17.49
N ALA A 228 -8.36 0.50 -16.51
CA ALA A 228 -8.79 1.87 -16.75
C ALA A 228 -7.65 2.75 -17.29
N SER A 229 -7.97 3.78 -18.06
CA SER A 229 -7.02 4.81 -18.44
C SER A 229 -6.62 5.66 -17.22
N VAL A 230 -5.46 6.31 -17.29
CA VAL A 230 -5.00 7.21 -16.20
C VAL A 230 -6.02 8.33 -15.94
N THR A 231 -6.63 8.87 -16.99
CA THR A 231 -7.67 9.90 -16.86
C THR A 231 -8.92 9.37 -16.17
N ALA A 232 -9.40 8.19 -16.56
CA ALA A 232 -10.55 7.56 -15.92
C ALA A 232 -10.26 7.25 -14.45
N ALA A 233 -9.10 6.63 -14.15
CA ALA A 233 -8.70 6.33 -12.78
C ALA A 233 -8.55 7.58 -11.92
N ALA A 234 -8.03 8.70 -12.47
CA ALA A 234 -7.97 9.97 -11.76
C ALA A 234 -9.37 10.46 -11.38
N HIS A 235 -10.28 10.47 -12.34
CA HIS A 235 -11.64 10.95 -12.12
C HIS A 235 -12.40 10.08 -11.10
N THR A 236 -12.39 8.75 -11.27
CA THR A 236 -13.08 7.81 -10.37
C THR A 236 -12.50 7.79 -8.96
N ALA A 237 -11.20 8.11 -8.82
CA ALA A 237 -10.55 8.20 -7.52
C ALA A 237 -10.65 9.58 -6.85
N GLY A 238 -11.31 10.57 -7.50
CA GLY A 238 -11.50 11.92 -6.95
C GLY A 238 -10.27 12.81 -7.00
N PHE A 239 -9.34 12.58 -7.95
CA PHE A 239 -8.29 13.54 -8.31
C PHE A 239 -8.84 14.59 -9.27
N SER A 240 -8.30 15.81 -9.23
CA SER A 240 -8.72 16.89 -10.13
C SER A 240 -8.48 16.54 -11.61
N ASP A 241 -7.39 15.85 -11.90
CA ASP A 241 -6.96 15.47 -13.25
C ASP A 241 -5.88 14.37 -13.23
N ALA A 242 -5.55 13.86 -14.42
CA ALA A 242 -4.52 12.83 -14.60
C ALA A 242 -3.11 13.30 -14.18
N ALA A 243 -2.83 14.60 -14.31
CA ALA A 243 -1.53 15.16 -13.91
C ALA A 243 -1.39 15.20 -12.40
N HIS A 244 -2.44 15.57 -11.68
CA HIS A 244 -2.51 15.51 -10.21
C HIS A 244 -2.30 14.08 -9.71
N LEU A 245 -3.02 13.11 -10.28
CA LEU A 245 -2.83 11.69 -9.97
C LEU A 245 -1.36 11.29 -10.21
N THR A 246 -0.78 11.63 -11.37
CA THR A 246 0.59 11.25 -11.73
C THR A 246 1.63 11.85 -10.79
N ARG A 247 1.49 13.13 -10.42
CA ARG A 247 2.38 13.78 -9.44
C ARG A 247 2.29 13.10 -8.07
N THR A 248 1.07 12.80 -7.63
CA THR A 248 0.85 12.13 -6.34
C THR A 248 1.40 10.71 -6.32
N PHE A 249 1.19 9.95 -7.41
CA PHE A 249 1.77 8.60 -7.56
C PHE A 249 3.29 8.62 -7.46
N ARG A 250 3.95 9.51 -8.21
CA ARG A 250 5.41 9.64 -8.16
C ARG A 250 5.90 10.00 -6.76
N ARG A 251 5.25 10.98 -6.13
CA ARG A 251 5.61 11.41 -4.78
C ARG A 251 5.46 10.31 -3.75
N MET A 252 4.34 9.57 -3.78
CA MET A 252 4.01 8.60 -2.74
C MET A 252 4.57 7.21 -2.99
N LEU A 253 4.71 6.80 -4.25
CA LEU A 253 5.04 5.42 -4.63
C LEU A 253 6.32 5.31 -5.46
N GLY A 254 6.92 6.42 -5.88
CA GLY A 254 8.14 6.45 -6.71
C GLY A 254 7.95 5.97 -8.15
N LEU A 255 6.72 5.69 -8.58
CA LEU A 255 6.39 5.20 -9.92
C LEU A 255 5.22 6.00 -10.51
N THR A 256 5.02 5.88 -11.83
CA THR A 256 3.86 6.51 -12.49
C THR A 256 2.68 5.55 -12.58
N PRO A 257 1.44 6.07 -12.73
CA PRO A 257 0.27 5.23 -13.04
C PRO A 257 0.48 4.36 -14.29
N THR A 258 1.18 4.88 -15.29
CA THR A 258 1.52 4.15 -16.53
C THR A 258 2.47 3.00 -16.26
N ASP A 259 3.47 3.17 -15.40
CA ASP A 259 4.39 2.10 -15.02
C ASP A 259 3.65 0.94 -14.35
N LEU A 260 2.67 1.25 -13.50
CA LEU A 260 1.82 0.25 -12.86
C LEU A 260 0.97 -0.52 -13.89
N ALA A 261 0.35 0.19 -14.84
CA ALA A 261 -0.47 -0.42 -15.90
C ALA A 261 0.36 -1.30 -16.85
N LEU A 262 1.60 -0.88 -17.20
CA LEU A 262 2.51 -1.65 -18.05
C LEU A 262 3.04 -2.92 -17.38
N ARG A 263 3.27 -2.90 -16.07
CA ARG A 263 3.67 -4.09 -15.31
C ARG A 263 2.62 -5.19 -15.40
N LYS A 264 1.32 -4.84 -15.40
CA LYS A 264 0.23 -5.79 -15.64
C LYS A 264 0.32 -6.40 -17.04
N ARG A 265 0.54 -5.60 -18.09
CA ARG A 265 0.62 -6.11 -19.48
C ARG A 265 1.77 -7.10 -19.68
N ARG A 266 2.93 -6.86 -19.03
CA ARG A 266 4.09 -7.79 -19.10
C ARG A 266 3.84 -9.10 -18.36
N SER A 267 3.09 -9.10 -17.26
CA SER A 267 2.70 -10.33 -16.57
C SER A 267 1.65 -11.16 -17.33
N HIS A 268 0.96 -10.59 -18.30
CA HIS A 268 0.00 -11.28 -19.19
C HIS A 268 0.56 -11.58 -20.59
N GLY A 269 1.73 -11.03 -20.93
CA GLY A 269 2.27 -11.01 -22.30
C GLY A 269 3.36 -12.03 -22.60
N VAL A 270 3.69 -12.97 -21.72
CA VAL A 270 4.67 -14.03 -21.98
C VAL A 270 3.98 -15.32 -22.42
N SER A 271 3.11 -15.24 -23.40
CA SER A 271 2.66 -16.43 -24.11
C SER A 271 2.15 -16.06 -25.50
N LEU A 272 3.07 -15.81 -26.43
CA LEU A 272 2.86 -15.97 -27.88
C LEU A 272 4.19 -15.69 -28.62
N ARG A 273 5.14 -16.60 -28.53
CA ARG A 273 6.11 -16.88 -29.58
C ARG A 273 6.50 -18.36 -29.48
N SER A 274 5.74 -19.16 -30.16
CA SER A 274 6.16 -20.46 -30.65
C SER A 274 5.48 -20.65 -32.00
N GLY A 275 6.25 -20.61 -33.02
CA GLY A 275 5.91 -21.04 -34.34
C GLY A 275 7.19 -21.43 -34.98
#